data_60f125bbc5fbb0192567f64ea78ff95e
#
_entry.id   60f125bbc5fbb0192567f64ea78ff95e
#
_cell.length_a   1.000
_cell.length_b   1.000
_cell.length_c   1.000
_cell.angle_alpha   90.00
_cell.angle_beta   90.00
_cell.angle_gamma   90.00
#
_symmetry.space_group_name_H-M   'P 1'
#
loop_
_entity.id
_entity.type
_entity.pdbx_description
1 polymer ?
#
loop_
_entity_poly.entity_id
_entity_poly.type
_entity_poly.pdbx_seq_one_letter_code
_entity_poly.pdbx_strand_id
1 'polypeptide(L)'
;MSRRKSGKKVSKTNTIETKVATILESLDVPFEQQVAIDRYTVDFLIDKKYIVECYGDFWHCNPHQYTSSYFNKGKKKTAEEIWERDMKRKEQFEKMGYKFLCLWESDIRNNPKIVRSKIKKIGVDKRKEQ
;
A
#
# COMPACT_ATOMS: atom_id res chain seq x y z
N MET A 1 2.24 -19.19 9.11
CA MET A 1 1.85 -19.19 8.66
C MET A 1 1.19 -18.97 8.31
N SER A 2 1.21 -18.67 8.48
CA SER A 2 0.59 -18.47 8.02
C SER A 2 0.07 -18.32 7.43
N ARG A 3 -0.04 -18.11 7.65
CA ARG A 3 -0.52 -18.08 7.05
C ARG A 3 -1.11 -18.08 6.48
N ARG A 4 -1.28 -18.01 6.65
CA ARG A 4 -1.76 -18.11 5.98
C ARG A 4 -2.28 -17.97 5.50
N LYS A 5 -2.44 -17.89 5.75
CA LYS A 5 -2.83 -17.92 5.14
C LYS A 5 -3.11 -17.69 4.53
N SER A 6 -3.19 -17.56 4.79
CA SER A 6 -3.39 -17.39 3.91
C SER A 6 -3.59 -17.50 3.20
N GLY A 7 -3.77 -17.39 3.16
CA GLY A 7 -3.94 -17.50 2.12
C GLY A 7 -4.35 -17.59 1.48
N LYS A 8 -4.82 -17.77 1.42
CA LYS A 8 -5.20 -17.84 0.66
C LYS A 8 -5.46 -17.23 -0.18
N LYS A 9 -5.98 -16.59 -0.27
CA LYS A 9 -6.16 -15.96 -1.10
C LYS A 9 -5.29 -15.56 -1.87
N VAL A 10 -4.68 -15.63 -1.51
CA VAL A 10 -3.69 -15.39 -2.10
C VAL A 10 -3.60 -15.99 -3.37
N SER A 11 -4.35 -16.73 -3.66
CA SER A 11 -4.31 -17.35 -4.89
C SER A 11 -4.28 -16.42 -6.03
N LYS A 12 -4.59 -15.23 -5.84
CA LYS A 12 -4.47 -14.28 -6.89
C LYS A 12 -3.07 -13.83 -6.95
N THR A 13 -2.25 -14.70 -7.40
CA THR A 13 -0.86 -14.54 -7.23
C THR A 13 -0.22 -13.47 -8.04
N ASN A 14 -0.89 -12.93 -9.04
CA ASN A 14 -0.29 -11.86 -9.81
C ASN A 14 -0.78 -10.52 -9.38
N THR A 15 -1.32 -10.45 -8.20
CA THR A 15 -1.80 -9.18 -7.70
C THR A 15 -0.64 -8.26 -7.41
N ILE A 16 -0.95 -6.98 -7.33
CA ILE A 16 0.07 -6.02 -6.97
C ILE A 16 0.58 -6.28 -5.56
N GLU A 17 -0.27 -6.81 -4.67
CA GLU A 17 0.20 -7.16 -3.33
C GLU A 17 1.29 -8.23 -3.36
N THR A 18 1.12 -9.24 -4.19
CA THR A 18 2.12 -10.28 -4.29
C THR A 18 3.45 -9.73 -4.75
N LYS A 19 3.41 -8.80 -5.70
CA LYS A 19 4.64 -8.19 -6.18
C LYS A 19 5.32 -7.37 -5.09
N VAL A 20 4.57 -6.63 -4.31
CA VAL A 20 5.14 -5.85 -3.21
C VAL A 20 5.71 -6.77 -2.15
N ALA A 21 5.01 -7.86 -1.83
CA ALA A 21 5.53 -8.81 -0.85
C ALA A 21 6.89 -9.34 -1.27
N THR A 22 7.06 -9.63 -2.55
CA THR A 22 8.33 -10.12 -3.06
C THR A 22 9.44 -9.08 -2.87
N ILE A 23 9.11 -7.82 -3.12
CA ILE A 23 10.08 -6.75 -2.92
C ILE A 23 10.47 -6.64 -1.45
N LEU A 24 9.48 -6.70 -0.56
CA LEU A 24 9.75 -6.61 0.87
C LEU A 24 10.61 -7.76 1.35
N GLU A 25 10.36 -8.95 0.84
CA GLU A 25 11.19 -10.10 1.19
C GLU A 25 12.63 -9.88 0.76
N SER A 26 12.81 -9.27 -0.40
CA SER A 26 14.16 -9.03 -0.90
C SER A 26 14.91 -7.97 -0.08
N LEU A 27 14.17 -7.14 0.66
CA LEU A 27 14.77 -6.15 1.53
C LEU A 27 15.07 -6.70 2.91
N ASP A 28 14.61 -7.91 3.18
CA ASP A 28 14.90 -8.61 4.43
C ASP A 28 14.41 -7.83 5.64
N VAL A 29 13.18 -7.33 5.57
CA VAL A 29 12.58 -6.62 6.70
C VAL A 29 11.36 -7.41 7.15
N PRO A 30 11.04 -7.37 8.44
CA PRO A 30 9.86 -8.09 8.92
C PRO A 30 8.59 -7.36 8.52
N PHE A 31 7.63 -8.10 8.00
CA PHE A 31 6.35 -7.50 7.64
C PHE A 31 5.21 -8.49 7.83
N GLU A 32 4.02 -7.94 7.96
CA GLU A 32 2.79 -8.72 8.06
C GLU A 32 1.83 -8.22 7.00
N GLN A 33 0.98 -9.09 6.52
CA GLN A 33 0.01 -8.74 5.49
C GLN A 33 -1.40 -8.76 6.04
N GLN A 34 -2.26 -7.91 5.50
CA GLN A 34 -3.67 -7.87 5.85
C GLN A 34 -3.84 -7.76 7.35
N VAL A 35 -3.35 -6.68 7.90
CA VAL A 35 -3.32 -6.47 9.33
C VAL A 35 -4.45 -5.53 9.74
N ALA A 36 -5.17 -5.93 10.78
CA ALA A 36 -6.23 -5.09 11.34
C ALA A 36 -5.61 -4.03 12.24
N ILE A 37 -5.94 -2.78 11.97
CA ILE A 37 -5.53 -1.66 12.80
C ILE A 37 -6.78 -0.84 13.05
N ASP A 38 -7.25 -0.85 14.30
CA ASP A 38 -8.51 -0.25 14.65
C ASP A 38 -9.60 -0.87 13.76
N ARG A 39 -10.39 -0.09 13.06
CA ARG A 39 -11.44 -0.62 12.20
C ARG A 39 -10.98 -0.82 10.77
N TYR A 40 -9.71 -0.58 10.49
CA TYR A 40 -9.18 -0.70 9.14
C TYR A 40 -8.40 -1.99 8.97
N THR A 41 -8.27 -2.42 7.73
CA THR A 41 -7.35 -3.50 7.38
C THR A 41 -6.36 -2.92 6.40
N VAL A 42 -5.07 -3.06 6.68
CA VAL A 42 -4.04 -2.53 5.80
C VAL A 42 -3.34 -3.66 5.07
N ASP A 43 -2.82 -3.36 3.89
CA ASP A 43 -2.18 -4.39 3.08
C ASP A 43 -0.91 -4.92 3.71
N PHE A 44 -0.06 -4.03 4.21
CA PHE A 44 1.20 -4.42 4.84
C PHE A 44 1.49 -3.56 6.05
N LEU A 45 2.01 -4.19 7.08
CA LEU A 45 2.54 -3.48 8.23
C LEU A 45 3.99 -3.95 8.38
N ILE A 46 4.93 -3.01 8.27
CA ILE A 46 6.35 -3.31 8.29
C ILE A 46 6.94 -2.83 9.59
N ASP A 47 7.61 -3.75 10.27
CA ASP A 47 8.32 -3.42 11.51
C ASP A 47 7.39 -2.78 12.53
N LYS A 48 6.12 -3.13 12.49
CA LYS A 48 5.07 -2.66 13.37
C LYS A 48 4.91 -1.14 13.40
N LYS A 49 5.46 -0.47 12.39
CA LYS A 49 5.46 0.98 12.37
C LYS A 49 5.04 1.57 11.04
N TYR A 50 5.35 0.89 9.95
CA TYR A 50 5.13 1.46 8.61
C TYR A 50 3.99 0.74 7.93
N ILE A 51 2.95 1.50 7.58
CA ILE A 51 1.83 0.97 6.83
C ILE A 51 2.10 1.20 5.35
N VAL A 52 1.97 0.15 4.56
CA VAL A 52 2.10 0.26 3.11
C VAL A 52 0.80 -0.25 2.50
N GLU A 53 0.20 0.56 1.64
CA GLU A 53 -1.01 0.16 0.94
C GLU A 53 -0.80 0.21 -0.56
N CYS A 54 -1.33 -0.78 -1.24
CA CYS A 54 -1.25 -0.89 -2.69
C CYS A 54 -2.52 -0.31 -3.28
N TYR A 55 -2.37 0.77 -4.04
CA TYR A 55 -3.51 1.47 -4.60
C TYR A 55 -3.71 1.10 -6.07
N GLY A 56 -4.87 0.51 -6.38
CA GLY A 56 -5.24 0.29 -7.77
C GLY A 56 -5.46 1.63 -8.46
N ASP A 57 -4.93 1.78 -9.65
CA ASP A 57 -5.00 3.05 -10.36
C ASP A 57 -6.44 3.51 -10.58
N PHE A 58 -7.31 2.58 -10.99
CA PHE A 58 -8.69 2.92 -11.23
C PHE A 58 -9.45 3.20 -9.93
N TRP A 59 -9.32 2.30 -8.96
CA TRP A 59 -10.13 2.39 -7.75
C TRP A 59 -9.78 3.59 -6.87
N HIS A 60 -8.55 4.05 -6.94
CA HIS A 60 -8.10 5.21 -6.18
C HIS A 60 -7.86 6.42 -7.07
N CYS A 61 -8.19 6.30 -8.35
CA CYS A 61 -8.07 7.38 -9.33
C CYS A 61 -6.68 8.00 -9.29
N ASN A 62 -5.68 7.23 -9.71
CA ASN A 62 -4.31 7.72 -9.72
C ASN A 62 -4.26 9.10 -10.37
N PRO A 63 -3.78 10.12 -9.65
CA PRO A 63 -3.81 11.50 -10.18
C PRO A 63 -2.98 11.71 -11.44
N HIS A 64 -2.07 10.80 -11.75
CA HIS A 64 -1.35 10.87 -13.01
C HIS A 64 -2.21 10.42 -14.19
N GLN A 65 -3.34 9.77 -13.92
CA GLN A 65 -4.20 9.22 -14.97
C GLN A 65 -5.59 9.84 -14.99
N TYR A 66 -6.04 10.40 -13.88
CA TYR A 66 -7.40 10.92 -13.75
C TYR A 66 -7.39 12.33 -13.23
N THR A 67 -8.33 13.13 -13.74
CA THR A 67 -8.50 14.50 -13.24
C THR A 67 -9.44 14.49 -12.05
N SER A 68 -9.44 15.58 -11.30
CA SER A 68 -10.24 15.68 -10.08
C SER A 68 -11.73 15.50 -10.33
N SER A 69 -12.21 15.88 -11.51
CA SER A 69 -13.62 15.81 -11.83
C SER A 69 -14.04 14.47 -12.44
N TYR A 70 -13.12 13.59 -12.69
CA TYR A 70 -13.45 12.28 -13.24
C TYR A 70 -14.40 11.54 -12.30
N PHE A 71 -15.51 11.03 -12.85
CA PHE A 71 -16.47 10.28 -12.04
C PHE A 71 -16.20 8.79 -12.14
N ASN A 72 -15.82 8.20 -11.03
CA ASN A 72 -15.53 6.77 -10.96
C ASN A 72 -16.82 6.00 -10.75
N LYS A 73 -17.28 5.32 -11.77
CA LYS A 73 -18.56 4.60 -11.70
C LYS A 73 -18.53 3.44 -10.72
N GLY A 74 -17.37 2.83 -10.53
CA GLY A 74 -17.25 1.75 -9.59
C GLY A 74 -17.47 2.19 -8.15
N LYS A 75 -16.95 3.33 -7.79
CA LYS A 75 -17.10 3.88 -6.45
C LYS A 75 -18.25 4.86 -6.35
N LYS A 76 -18.78 5.30 -7.48
CA LYS A 76 -19.85 6.29 -7.53
C LYS A 76 -19.44 7.60 -6.86
N LYS A 77 -18.22 8.01 -7.11
CA LYS A 77 -17.64 9.23 -6.56
C LYS A 77 -16.70 9.85 -7.58
N THR A 78 -16.48 11.15 -7.44
CA THR A 78 -15.45 11.79 -8.26
C THR A 78 -14.08 11.45 -7.71
N ALA A 79 -13.07 11.61 -8.55
CA ALA A 79 -11.69 11.39 -8.13
C ALA A 79 -11.36 12.26 -6.92
N GLU A 80 -11.81 13.50 -6.94
CA GLU A 80 -11.54 14.40 -5.82
C GLU A 80 -12.11 13.85 -4.52
N GLU A 81 -13.32 13.31 -4.56
CA GLU A 81 -13.93 12.72 -3.37
C GLU A 81 -13.15 11.50 -2.88
N ILE A 82 -12.68 10.70 -3.84
CA ILE A 82 -11.89 9.52 -3.50
C ILE A 82 -10.58 9.93 -2.84
N TRP A 83 -9.90 10.92 -3.42
CA TRP A 83 -8.62 11.40 -2.87
C TRP A 83 -8.79 11.96 -1.47
N GLU A 84 -9.88 12.68 -1.24
CA GLU A 84 -10.14 13.25 0.07
C GLU A 84 -10.35 12.16 1.11
N ARG A 85 -11.08 11.15 0.74
CA ARG A 85 -11.31 10.01 1.62
C ARG A 85 -10.00 9.27 1.93
N ASP A 86 -9.17 9.06 0.90
CA ASP A 86 -7.89 8.40 1.10
C ASP A 86 -6.97 9.24 1.99
N MET A 87 -7.01 10.55 1.83
CA MET A 87 -6.19 11.44 2.65
C MET A 87 -6.61 11.37 4.11
N LYS A 88 -7.91 11.31 4.38
CA LYS A 88 -8.38 11.22 5.76
C LYS A 88 -7.96 9.90 6.40
N ARG A 89 -7.97 8.84 5.62
CA ARG A 89 -7.51 7.54 6.11
C ARG A 89 -6.03 7.60 6.48
N LYS A 90 -5.23 8.18 5.62
CA LYS A 90 -3.81 8.36 5.89
C LYS A 90 -3.58 9.17 7.16
N GLU A 91 -4.30 10.29 7.30
CA GLU A 91 -4.15 11.14 8.47
C GLU A 91 -4.51 10.39 9.74
N GLN A 92 -5.52 9.54 9.67
CA GLN A 92 -5.93 8.78 10.82
C GLN A 92 -4.82 7.84 11.29
N PHE A 93 -4.18 7.15 10.36
CA PHE A 93 -3.07 6.29 10.70
C PHE A 93 -1.89 7.08 11.27
N GLU A 94 -1.62 8.24 10.71
CA GLU A 94 -0.53 9.07 11.19
C GLU A 94 -0.79 9.57 12.61
N LYS A 95 -2.04 9.87 12.91
CA LYS A 95 -2.41 10.26 14.28
C LYS A 95 -2.19 9.14 15.27
N MET A 96 -2.29 7.90 14.82
CA MET A 96 -2.05 6.76 15.68
C MET A 96 -0.56 6.46 15.85
N GLY A 97 0.31 7.19 15.16
CA GLY A 97 1.74 7.02 15.29
C GLY A 97 2.39 6.22 14.20
N TYR A 98 1.63 5.79 13.20
CA TYR A 98 2.19 5.03 12.09
C TYR A 98 2.73 5.95 11.01
N LYS A 99 3.66 5.46 10.23
CA LYS A 99 4.07 6.11 8.99
C LYS A 99 3.33 5.43 7.85
N PHE A 100 2.98 6.19 6.84
CA PHE A 100 2.10 5.68 5.79
C PHE A 100 2.72 5.88 4.41
N LEU A 101 2.62 4.87 3.58
CA LEU A 101 3.10 4.93 2.21
C LEU A 101 2.07 4.24 1.31
N CYS A 102 1.64 4.90 0.26
CA CYS A 102 0.83 4.22 -0.75
C CYS A 102 1.70 3.98 -1.98
N LEU A 103 1.49 2.84 -2.60
CA LEU A 103 2.20 2.46 -3.82
C LEU A 103 1.17 2.27 -4.91
N TRP A 104 1.37 2.93 -6.04
CA TRP A 104 0.41 2.87 -7.14
C TRP A 104 0.63 1.63 -8.00
N GLU A 105 -0.48 1.08 -8.47
CA GLU A 105 -0.47 -0.12 -9.30
C GLU A 105 0.47 -0.01 -10.48
N SER A 106 0.43 1.11 -11.19
CA SER A 106 1.28 1.27 -12.37
C SER A 106 2.76 1.21 -12.02
N ASP A 107 3.15 1.76 -10.87
CA ASP A 107 4.54 1.68 -10.43
C ASP A 107 4.90 0.26 -10.02
N ILE A 108 3.99 -0.40 -9.29
CA ILE A 108 4.26 -1.77 -8.85
C ILE A 108 4.48 -2.69 -10.05
N ARG A 109 3.67 -2.53 -11.08
CA ARG A 109 3.77 -3.39 -12.25
C ARG A 109 4.92 -3.04 -13.17
N ASN A 110 5.22 -1.76 -13.30
CA ASN A 110 6.15 -1.32 -14.34
C ASN A 110 7.46 -0.74 -13.83
N ASN A 111 7.50 -0.33 -12.55
CA ASN A 111 8.65 0.37 -12.02
C ASN A 111 9.06 -0.13 -10.65
N PRO A 112 9.45 -1.41 -10.54
CA PRO A 112 9.79 -1.95 -9.23
C PRO A 112 10.94 -1.23 -8.53
N LYS A 113 11.84 -0.63 -9.29
CA LYS A 113 12.92 0.13 -8.67
C LYS A 113 12.40 1.35 -7.94
N ILE A 114 11.37 1.99 -8.47
CA ILE A 114 10.75 3.13 -7.82
C ILE A 114 10.07 2.69 -6.53
N VAL A 115 9.40 1.54 -6.58
CA VAL A 115 8.73 1.00 -5.41
C VAL A 115 9.75 0.73 -4.30
N ARG A 116 10.84 0.07 -4.66
CA ARG A 116 11.89 -0.23 -3.69
C ARG A 116 12.46 1.05 -3.09
N SER A 117 12.69 2.05 -3.92
CA SER A 117 13.23 3.32 -3.46
C SER A 117 12.28 4.01 -2.47
N LYS A 118 10.99 3.99 -2.77
CA LYS A 118 10.01 4.61 -1.88
C LYS A 118 9.95 3.91 -0.53
N ILE A 119 10.03 2.59 -0.54
CA ILE A 119 10.01 1.83 0.70
C ILE A 119 11.24 2.18 1.55
N LYS A 120 12.40 2.25 0.92
CA LYS A 120 13.60 2.61 1.66
C LYS A 120 13.54 4.01 2.24
N LYS A 121 12.93 4.93 1.49
CA LYS A 121 12.88 6.32 1.92
C LYS A 121 12.06 6.54 3.19
N ILE A 122 11.07 5.72 3.45
CA ILE A 122 10.28 5.92 4.66
C ILE A 122 10.99 5.40 5.90
N GLY A 123 12.14 4.74 5.72
CA GLY A 123 12.98 4.37 6.83
C GLY A 123 13.03 2.90 7.18
N VAL A 124 12.35 2.04 6.44
CA VAL A 124 12.31 0.62 6.79
C VAL A 124 13.65 -0.06 6.66
N ASP A 125 14.56 0.54 5.90
CA ASP A 125 15.85 -0.07 5.64
C ASP A 125 16.94 0.43 6.56
N LYS A 126 16.57 1.18 7.58
CA LYS A 126 17.54 1.78 8.47
C LYS A 126 18.45 0.81 9.18
N ARG A 127 17.93 -0.35 9.50
CA ARG A 127 18.74 -1.28 10.25
C ARG A 127 19.96 -1.77 9.48
N LYS A 128 19.99 -1.53 8.19
CA LYS A 128 21.18 -1.87 7.43
C LYS A 128 22.30 -0.89 7.65
N GLU A 129 22.02 0.19 8.30
CA GLU A 129 23.02 1.20 8.60
C GLU A 129 23.73 0.92 9.91
N GLN A 130 23.35 -0.12 10.60
CA GLN A 130 23.94 -0.42 11.91
C GLN A 130 25.21 -1.26 11.82
#